data_0d83c214476a891235a7e6fc8ec4b4f3
#
_entry.id   0d83c214476a891235a7e6fc8ec4b4f3
#
_cell.length_a   1.000
_cell.length_b   1.000
_cell.length_c   1.000
_cell.angle_alpha   90.00
_cell.angle_beta   90.00
_cell.angle_gamma   90.00
#
_symmetry.space_group_name_H-M   'P 1'
#
loop_
_entity.id
_entity.type
_entity.pdbx_description
1 polymer ?
#
loop_
_entity_poly.entity_id
_entity_poly.type
_entity_poly.pdbx_seq_one_letter_code
_entity_poly.pdbx_strand_id
1 'polypeptide(L)'
;MRYPERFGGGVRGSQVDSDADAATVLDHAIDRTRSWGERELRFWTNASDRPDLEAELRRRGAEHIDTVAVFACPIDRASIDVPPSAAAEVVRTLEQVREVDAINVPVWQQQPLDEEGLRIELEEITSTLDAGTHARVLARLDGRAVSTGGCTIVDGFARLWGAATLEHVRGRGAYRAVLAERLRVSASLGAETALVKGRTATSAPILERAGFTHYGDERGYRLGV
;
A
#
# COMPACT_ATOMS: atom_id res chain seq x y z
N MET A 1 -13.99 -0.20 -7.42
CA MET A 1 -13.84 -1.47 -6.65
C MET A 1 -14.48 -1.25 -5.29
N ARG A 2 -15.24 -2.25 -4.77
CA ARG A 2 -15.75 -2.23 -3.38
C ARG A 2 -14.69 -2.83 -2.46
N TYR A 3 -14.33 -2.11 -1.42
CA TYR A 3 -13.38 -2.58 -0.42
C TYR A 3 -14.06 -3.42 0.64
N PRO A 4 -13.43 -4.51 1.13
CA PRO A 4 -13.95 -5.28 2.25
C PRO A 4 -14.08 -4.42 3.51
N GLU A 5 -15.10 -4.70 4.33
CA GLU A 5 -15.37 -4.02 5.62
C GLU A 5 -14.11 -3.98 6.52
N ARG A 6 -13.36 -5.08 6.57
CA ARG A 6 -12.12 -5.17 7.34
C ARG A 6 -11.12 -4.06 7.01
N PHE A 7 -11.05 -3.62 5.74
CA PHE A 7 -10.15 -2.56 5.29
C PHE A 7 -10.82 -1.19 5.23
N GLY A 8 -11.87 -1.00 6.06
CA GLY A 8 -12.61 0.24 6.16
C GLY A 8 -13.71 0.42 5.11
N GLY A 9 -14.07 -0.65 4.40
CA GLY A 9 -15.21 -0.67 3.48
C GLY A 9 -15.19 0.41 2.38
N GLY A 10 -16.38 0.66 1.82
CA GLY A 10 -16.62 1.73 0.87
C GLY A 10 -16.13 1.44 -0.55
N VAL A 11 -16.30 2.41 -1.43
CA VAL A 11 -15.96 2.31 -2.85
C VAL A 11 -14.73 3.16 -3.17
N ARG A 12 -13.79 2.56 -3.89
CA ARG A 12 -12.59 3.26 -4.38
C ARG A 12 -12.47 3.14 -5.89
N GLY A 13 -12.28 4.28 -6.57
CA GLY A 13 -11.87 4.38 -7.96
C GLY A 13 -10.41 4.80 -8.05
N SER A 14 -9.66 4.19 -8.98
CA SER A 14 -8.27 4.56 -9.27
C SER A 14 -7.86 3.98 -10.62
N GLN A 15 -6.75 4.46 -11.16
CA GLN A 15 -6.14 3.90 -12.39
C GLN A 15 -7.14 3.83 -13.55
N VAL A 16 -7.68 4.99 -13.91
CA VAL A 16 -8.64 5.07 -15.02
C VAL A 16 -7.87 4.96 -16.34
N ASP A 17 -8.05 3.84 -17.00
CA ASP A 17 -7.61 3.59 -18.37
C ASP A 17 -8.85 3.65 -19.28
N SER A 18 -9.14 4.85 -19.79
CA SER A 18 -10.32 5.11 -20.62
C SER A 18 -10.15 6.42 -21.39
N ASP A 19 -10.53 6.41 -22.67
CA ASP A 19 -10.60 7.59 -23.53
C ASP A 19 -11.88 8.43 -23.29
N ALA A 20 -12.80 7.95 -22.46
CA ALA A 20 -14.01 8.68 -22.12
C ALA A 20 -13.68 9.98 -21.39
N ASP A 21 -14.51 11.01 -21.59
CA ASP A 21 -14.38 12.27 -20.85
C ASP A 21 -14.59 12.09 -19.34
N ALA A 22 -14.07 13.03 -18.54
CA ALA A 22 -14.08 12.93 -17.08
C ALA A 22 -15.50 12.86 -16.49
N ALA A 23 -16.49 13.52 -17.11
CA ALA A 23 -17.86 13.49 -16.63
C ALA A 23 -18.45 12.08 -16.79
N THR A 24 -18.29 11.46 -17.95
CA THR A 24 -18.73 10.09 -18.23
C THR A 24 -18.07 9.08 -17.29
N VAL A 25 -16.76 9.18 -17.06
CA VAL A 25 -16.03 8.30 -16.12
C VAL A 25 -16.59 8.41 -14.70
N LEU A 26 -16.81 9.65 -14.23
CA LEU A 26 -17.33 9.85 -12.86
C LEU A 26 -18.80 9.47 -12.74
N ASP A 27 -19.63 9.71 -13.74
CA ASP A 27 -21.03 9.24 -13.75
C ASP A 27 -21.08 7.72 -13.59
N HIS A 28 -20.27 7.00 -14.35
CA HIS A 28 -20.19 5.54 -14.26
C HIS A 28 -19.73 5.08 -12.86
N ALA A 29 -18.72 5.75 -12.29
CA ALA A 29 -18.22 5.43 -10.94
C ALA A 29 -19.27 5.71 -9.85
N ILE A 30 -20.03 6.81 -9.98
CA ILE A 30 -21.12 7.19 -9.09
C ILE A 30 -22.27 6.18 -9.17
N ASP A 31 -22.74 5.87 -10.37
CA ASP A 31 -23.81 4.90 -10.57
C ASP A 31 -23.44 3.52 -10.04
N ARG A 32 -22.19 3.11 -10.24
CA ARG A 32 -21.68 1.86 -9.68
C ARG A 32 -21.65 1.90 -8.15
N THR A 33 -21.26 3.01 -7.56
CA THR A 33 -21.25 3.21 -6.11
C THR A 33 -22.65 3.09 -5.54
N ARG A 34 -23.63 3.79 -6.14
CA ARG A 34 -25.06 3.70 -5.76
C ARG A 34 -25.63 2.30 -5.92
N SER A 35 -25.26 1.59 -6.98
CA SER A 35 -25.73 0.21 -7.24
C SER A 35 -25.27 -0.77 -6.15
N TRP A 36 -24.21 -0.46 -5.42
CA TRP A 36 -23.73 -1.22 -4.27
C TRP A 36 -24.31 -0.75 -2.93
N GLY A 37 -25.23 0.24 -2.94
CA GLY A 37 -25.84 0.80 -1.75
C GLY A 37 -24.94 1.74 -0.97
N GLU A 38 -23.81 2.14 -1.56
CA GLU A 38 -22.84 3.03 -0.93
C GLU A 38 -23.19 4.50 -1.21
N ARG A 39 -22.83 5.38 -0.26
CA ARG A 39 -23.10 6.82 -0.33
C ARG A 39 -21.85 7.68 -0.49
N GLU A 40 -20.70 7.05 -0.59
CA GLU A 40 -19.40 7.73 -0.68
C GLU A 40 -18.51 7.01 -1.70
N LEU A 41 -17.95 7.79 -2.62
CA LEU A 41 -16.92 7.36 -3.56
C LEU A 41 -15.60 8.03 -3.16
N ARG A 42 -14.57 7.24 -2.91
CA ARG A 42 -13.19 7.71 -2.83
C ARG A 42 -12.51 7.48 -4.16
N PHE A 43 -11.98 8.53 -4.76
CA PHE A 43 -11.40 8.50 -6.08
C PHE A 43 -9.96 9.00 -6.06
N TRP A 44 -9.05 8.21 -6.60
CA TRP A 44 -7.64 8.56 -6.70
C TRP A 44 -7.29 8.86 -8.15
N THR A 45 -6.66 10.00 -8.41
CA THR A 45 -6.25 10.42 -9.74
C THR A 45 -4.83 10.99 -9.73
N ASN A 46 -4.13 10.79 -10.84
CA ASN A 46 -2.87 11.45 -11.12
C ASN A 46 -3.16 12.66 -12.02
N ALA A 47 -2.92 13.86 -11.51
CA ALA A 47 -3.19 15.09 -12.27
C ALA A 47 -2.29 15.26 -13.50
N SER A 48 -1.14 14.57 -13.55
CA SER A 48 -0.27 14.58 -14.73
C SER A 48 -0.86 13.78 -15.90
N ASP A 49 -1.62 12.72 -15.60
CA ASP A 49 -2.20 11.84 -16.63
C ASP A 49 -3.62 12.30 -17.02
N ARG A 50 -4.44 12.64 -16.01
CA ARG A 50 -5.85 12.99 -16.19
C ARG A 50 -6.21 14.24 -15.38
N PRO A 51 -5.72 15.44 -15.77
CA PRO A 51 -6.06 16.71 -15.10
C PRO A 51 -7.55 17.05 -15.18
N ASP A 52 -8.24 16.56 -16.22
CA ASP A 52 -9.68 16.69 -16.42
C ASP A 52 -10.49 15.99 -15.34
N LEU A 53 -10.05 14.81 -14.87
CA LEU A 53 -10.71 14.09 -13.77
C LEU A 53 -10.63 14.86 -12.45
N GLU A 54 -9.48 15.45 -12.15
CA GLU A 54 -9.33 16.26 -10.95
C GLU A 54 -10.23 17.52 -10.99
N ALA A 55 -10.26 18.20 -12.13
CA ALA A 55 -11.12 19.37 -12.33
C ALA A 55 -12.61 19.00 -12.16
N GLU A 56 -13.02 17.88 -12.74
CA GLU A 56 -14.42 17.41 -12.66
C GLU A 56 -14.82 16.96 -11.25
N LEU A 57 -13.92 16.26 -10.52
CA LEU A 57 -14.13 15.92 -9.11
C LEU A 57 -14.38 17.16 -8.26
N ARG A 58 -13.54 18.19 -8.42
CA ARG A 58 -13.71 19.47 -7.71
C ARG A 58 -14.99 20.18 -8.09
N ARG A 59 -15.36 20.19 -9.39
CA ARG A 59 -16.62 20.77 -9.88
C ARG A 59 -17.84 20.10 -9.24
N ARG A 60 -17.77 18.81 -8.95
CA ARG A 60 -18.83 18.03 -8.26
C ARG A 60 -18.80 18.17 -6.74
N GLY A 61 -17.91 18.99 -6.19
CA GLY A 61 -17.79 19.23 -4.74
C GLY A 61 -17.04 18.13 -3.99
N ALA A 62 -16.20 17.35 -4.68
CA ALA A 62 -15.35 16.37 -4.01
C ALA A 62 -14.30 17.06 -3.12
N GLU A 63 -14.16 16.54 -1.91
CA GLU A 63 -13.16 17.00 -0.94
C GLU A 63 -11.83 16.27 -1.17
N HIS A 64 -10.72 17.03 -1.22
CA HIS A 64 -9.38 16.45 -1.22
C HIS A 64 -9.06 15.87 0.15
N ILE A 65 -8.69 14.58 0.21
CA ILE A 65 -8.47 13.86 1.47
C ILE A 65 -7.03 13.44 1.73
N ASP A 66 -6.23 13.22 0.68
CA ASP A 66 -4.83 12.80 0.83
C ASP A 66 -4.04 13.05 -0.46
N THR A 67 -2.71 13.13 -0.33
CA THR A 67 -1.75 13.13 -1.46
C THR A 67 -0.64 12.12 -1.14
N VAL A 68 -0.36 11.26 -2.11
CA VAL A 68 0.74 10.31 -2.03
C VAL A 68 1.68 10.49 -3.22
N ALA A 69 2.96 10.50 -2.94
CA ALA A 69 4.00 10.54 -3.97
C ALA A 69 4.23 9.13 -4.54
N VAL A 70 4.37 9.03 -5.84
CA VAL A 70 4.65 7.77 -6.58
C VAL A 70 6.14 7.67 -6.82
N PHE A 71 6.72 6.57 -6.42
CA PHE A 71 8.14 6.31 -6.51
C PHE A 71 8.47 5.03 -7.26
N ALA A 72 9.60 5.03 -7.96
CA ALA A 72 10.21 3.83 -8.53
C ALA A 72 11.71 3.81 -8.24
N CYS A 73 12.27 2.58 -8.15
CA CYS A 73 13.71 2.39 -8.00
C CYS A 73 14.12 1.04 -8.63
N PRO A 74 15.15 0.98 -9.49
CA PRO A 74 15.82 -0.27 -9.78
C PRO A 74 16.33 -0.89 -8.47
N ILE A 75 16.00 -2.16 -8.22
CA ILE A 75 16.25 -2.78 -6.90
C ILE A 75 17.75 -2.84 -6.58
N ASP A 76 18.57 -3.05 -7.58
CA ASP A 76 20.04 -3.09 -7.49
C ASP A 76 20.69 -1.74 -7.14
N ARG A 77 19.95 -0.62 -7.31
CA ARG A 77 20.40 0.74 -6.99
C ARG A 77 19.92 1.25 -5.65
N ALA A 78 18.99 0.52 -5.02
CA ALA A 78 18.49 0.93 -3.72
C ALA A 78 19.54 0.76 -2.63
N SER A 79 19.73 1.77 -1.79
CA SER A 79 20.64 1.75 -0.66
C SER A 79 19.89 2.10 0.63
N ILE A 80 19.81 1.13 1.54
CA ILE A 80 19.03 1.28 2.77
C ILE A 80 19.91 0.98 3.98
N ASP A 81 20.19 2.00 4.75
CA ASP A 81 20.88 1.87 6.04
C ASP A 81 19.92 1.35 7.10
N VAL A 82 20.03 0.08 7.45
CA VAL A 82 19.20 -0.57 8.50
C VAL A 82 19.98 -0.58 9.81
N PRO A 83 19.43 -0.01 10.90
CA PRO A 83 20.15 0.00 12.18
C PRO A 83 20.30 -1.42 12.74
N PRO A 84 21.37 -1.72 13.49
CA PRO A 84 21.62 -3.07 14.03
C PRO A 84 20.53 -3.59 14.97
N SER A 85 19.76 -2.69 15.59
CA SER A 85 18.64 -3.05 16.46
C SER A 85 17.39 -3.50 15.68
N ALA A 86 17.36 -3.29 14.35
CA ALA A 86 16.23 -3.65 13.51
C ALA A 86 16.60 -4.86 12.63
N ALA A 87 15.72 -5.85 12.60
CA ALA A 87 15.80 -6.99 11.70
C ALA A 87 14.43 -7.23 11.04
N ALA A 88 14.43 -7.76 9.83
CA ALA A 88 13.19 -8.12 9.15
C ALA A 88 13.28 -9.51 8.52
N GLU A 89 12.16 -10.17 8.40
CA GLU A 89 12.01 -11.52 7.90
C GLU A 89 10.73 -11.68 7.07
N VAL A 90 10.71 -12.65 6.17
CA VAL A 90 9.51 -13.02 5.42
C VAL A 90 8.57 -13.82 6.33
N VAL A 91 7.29 -13.49 6.32
CA VAL A 91 6.26 -14.16 7.10
C VAL A 91 5.98 -15.55 6.54
N ARG A 92 6.04 -16.58 7.40
CA ARG A 92 5.82 -17.99 7.05
C ARG A 92 5.08 -18.79 8.14
N THR A 93 4.84 -18.21 9.31
CA THR A 93 4.25 -18.92 10.45
C THR A 93 3.01 -18.20 10.96
N LEU A 94 2.12 -18.95 11.61
CA LEU A 94 0.90 -18.42 12.21
C LEU A 94 1.20 -17.37 13.30
N GLU A 95 2.28 -17.56 14.04
CA GLU A 95 2.71 -16.58 15.05
C GLU A 95 3.09 -15.24 14.41
N GLN A 96 3.84 -15.28 13.30
CA GLN A 96 4.18 -14.06 12.56
C GLN A 96 2.93 -13.39 11.96
N VAL A 97 1.92 -14.16 11.52
CA VAL A 97 0.65 -13.59 11.04
C VAL A 97 -0.10 -12.88 12.18
N ARG A 98 -0.13 -13.46 13.40
CA ARG A 98 -0.69 -12.79 14.57
C ARG A 98 0.03 -11.48 14.88
N GLU A 99 1.35 -11.45 14.81
CA GLU A 99 2.15 -10.24 15.00
C GLU A 99 1.88 -9.19 13.92
N VAL A 100 1.74 -9.61 12.67
CA VAL A 100 1.34 -8.71 11.56
C VAL A 100 -0.05 -8.13 11.81
N ASP A 101 -1.02 -8.94 12.23
CA ASP A 101 -2.37 -8.46 12.55
C ASP A 101 -2.35 -7.47 13.73
N ALA A 102 -1.61 -7.78 14.79
CA ALA A 102 -1.43 -6.90 15.95
C ALA A 102 -0.81 -5.53 15.60
N ILE A 103 0.00 -5.45 14.54
CA ILE A 103 0.52 -4.18 14.01
C ILE A 103 -0.51 -3.47 13.15
N ASN A 104 -1.22 -4.20 12.27
CA ASN A 104 -2.18 -3.63 11.32
C ASN A 104 -3.42 -3.07 12.00
N VAL A 105 -3.94 -3.75 13.03
CA VAL A 105 -5.15 -3.35 13.76
C VAL A 105 -5.07 -1.89 14.24
N PRO A 106 -4.09 -1.47 15.04
CA PRO A 106 -4.02 -0.08 15.51
C PRO A 106 -3.59 0.91 14.40
N VAL A 107 -2.75 0.51 13.44
CA VAL A 107 -2.21 1.43 12.42
C VAL A 107 -3.27 1.75 11.36
N TRP A 108 -4.05 0.77 10.95
CA TRP A 108 -5.06 0.91 9.91
C TRP A 108 -6.50 0.98 10.45
N GLN A 109 -6.66 0.92 11.79
CA GLN A 109 -7.98 0.86 12.45
C GLN A 109 -8.85 -0.28 11.91
N GLN A 110 -8.22 -1.43 11.71
CA GLN A 110 -8.86 -2.65 11.20
C GLN A 110 -9.49 -3.45 12.34
N GLN A 111 -10.46 -4.31 12.00
CA GLN A 111 -10.91 -5.34 12.91
C GLN A 111 -9.84 -6.45 13.00
N PRO A 112 -9.56 -6.97 14.20
CA PRO A 112 -8.64 -8.09 14.35
C PRO A 112 -9.19 -9.33 13.67
N LEU A 113 -8.29 -10.19 13.19
CA LEU A 113 -8.66 -11.51 12.71
C LEU A 113 -8.95 -12.45 13.89
N ASP A 114 -9.97 -13.30 13.71
CA ASP A 114 -10.13 -14.47 14.54
C ASP A 114 -9.16 -15.59 14.14
N GLU A 115 -9.16 -16.70 14.88
CA GLU A 115 -8.25 -17.82 14.66
C GLU A 115 -8.39 -18.44 13.24
N GLU A 116 -9.58 -18.45 12.68
CA GLU A 116 -9.81 -18.95 11.33
C GLU A 116 -9.28 -17.96 10.28
N GLY A 117 -9.55 -16.68 10.46
CA GLY A 117 -9.02 -15.63 9.60
C GLY A 117 -7.48 -15.59 9.59
N LEU A 118 -6.83 -15.83 10.74
CA LEU A 118 -5.36 -15.94 10.81
C LEU A 118 -4.82 -17.13 10.02
N ARG A 119 -5.53 -18.28 10.02
CA ARG A 119 -5.13 -19.45 9.22
C ARG A 119 -5.31 -19.22 7.73
N ILE A 120 -6.43 -18.62 7.33
CA ILE A 120 -6.69 -18.25 5.93
C ILE A 120 -5.62 -17.26 5.43
N GLU A 121 -5.28 -16.24 6.23
CA GLU A 121 -4.22 -15.29 5.88
C GLU A 121 -2.86 -15.98 5.75
N LEU A 122 -2.53 -16.93 6.64
CA LEU A 122 -1.29 -17.72 6.53
C LEU A 122 -1.25 -18.54 5.24
N GLU A 123 -2.34 -19.23 4.92
CA GLU A 123 -2.44 -20.02 3.69
C GLU A 123 -2.27 -19.15 2.43
N GLU A 124 -2.91 -17.98 2.40
CA GLU A 124 -2.76 -17.03 1.30
C GLU A 124 -1.31 -16.54 1.20
N ILE A 125 -0.69 -16.11 2.31
CA ILE A 125 0.70 -15.62 2.33
C ILE A 125 1.65 -16.71 1.84
N THR A 126 1.52 -17.95 2.32
CA THR A 126 2.45 -19.03 1.96
C THR A 126 2.25 -19.50 0.53
N SER A 127 1.01 -19.69 0.09
CA SER A 127 0.71 -20.12 -1.28
C SER A 127 1.15 -19.08 -2.33
N THR A 128 0.93 -17.80 -2.07
CA THR A 128 1.36 -16.73 -3.00
C THR A 128 2.88 -16.51 -2.99
N LEU A 129 3.54 -16.73 -1.85
CA LEU A 129 4.98 -16.70 -1.74
C LEU A 129 5.62 -17.86 -2.53
N ASP A 130 5.10 -19.07 -2.38
CA ASP A 130 5.58 -20.26 -3.10
C ASP A 130 5.32 -20.17 -4.61
N ALA A 131 4.24 -19.49 -5.00
CA ALA A 131 3.96 -19.13 -6.40
C ALA A 131 4.85 -17.99 -6.92
N GLY A 132 5.67 -17.34 -6.09
CA GLY A 132 6.55 -16.25 -6.47
C GLY A 132 5.85 -14.92 -6.76
N THR A 133 4.59 -14.77 -6.36
CA THR A 133 3.77 -13.61 -6.72
C THR A 133 3.66 -12.55 -5.62
N HIS A 134 3.71 -12.96 -4.35
CA HIS A 134 3.61 -12.05 -3.21
C HIS A 134 4.58 -12.43 -2.10
N ALA A 135 4.94 -11.45 -1.29
CA ALA A 135 5.60 -11.70 0.00
C ALA A 135 5.08 -10.73 1.06
N ARG A 136 4.98 -11.22 2.29
CA ARG A 136 4.71 -10.42 3.48
C ARG A 136 5.96 -10.40 4.34
N VAL A 137 6.31 -9.22 4.86
CA VAL A 137 7.51 -8.99 5.67
C VAL A 137 7.11 -8.46 7.03
N LEU A 138 7.79 -8.95 8.06
CA LEU A 138 7.68 -8.53 9.44
C LEU A 138 9.03 -8.00 9.93
N ALA A 139 9.05 -6.83 10.56
CA ALA A 139 10.26 -6.30 11.17
C ALA A 139 10.14 -6.18 12.68
N ARG A 140 11.27 -6.46 13.33
CA ARG A 140 11.43 -6.39 14.78
C ARG A 140 12.42 -5.31 15.15
N LEU A 141 12.18 -4.64 16.29
CA LEU A 141 13.15 -3.81 17.00
C LEU A 141 13.41 -4.45 18.34
N ASP A 142 14.67 -4.72 18.68
CA ASP A 142 15.06 -5.35 19.93
C ASP A 142 14.24 -6.65 20.19
N GLY A 143 14.00 -7.46 19.15
CA GLY A 143 13.24 -8.70 19.18
C GLY A 143 11.71 -8.57 19.16
N ARG A 144 11.15 -7.36 19.25
CA ARG A 144 9.70 -7.13 19.24
C ARG A 144 9.19 -6.77 17.85
N ALA A 145 8.14 -7.44 17.40
CA ALA A 145 7.46 -7.15 16.14
C ALA A 145 6.79 -5.77 16.17
N VAL A 146 7.15 -4.89 15.25
CA VAL A 146 6.72 -3.47 15.31
C VAL A 146 6.41 -2.85 13.95
N SER A 147 6.79 -3.51 12.86
CA SER A 147 6.53 -3.00 11.51
C SER A 147 6.32 -4.14 10.54
N THR A 148 5.50 -3.92 9.53
CA THR A 148 5.19 -4.91 8.49
C THR A 148 5.00 -4.22 7.14
N GLY A 149 4.98 -4.99 6.06
CA GLY A 149 4.66 -4.54 4.72
C GLY A 149 4.67 -5.69 3.74
N GLY A 150 4.01 -5.53 2.61
CA GLY A 150 3.96 -6.55 1.57
C GLY A 150 4.51 -6.07 0.23
N CYS A 151 4.72 -7.01 -0.67
CA CYS A 151 4.99 -6.76 -2.08
C CYS A 151 4.24 -7.76 -2.95
N THR A 152 3.92 -7.32 -4.17
CA THR A 152 3.35 -8.15 -5.24
C THR A 152 4.27 -8.06 -6.43
N ILE A 153 4.60 -9.19 -7.04
CA ILE A 153 5.46 -9.27 -8.21
C ILE A 153 4.58 -9.44 -9.45
N VAL A 154 4.71 -8.51 -10.39
CA VAL A 154 3.99 -8.52 -11.67
C VAL A 154 4.93 -8.01 -12.76
N ASP A 155 5.14 -8.79 -13.81
CA ASP A 155 5.90 -8.39 -15.01
C ASP A 155 7.29 -7.79 -14.70
N GLY A 156 8.03 -8.37 -13.75
CA GLY A 156 9.35 -7.89 -13.33
C GLY A 156 9.31 -6.68 -12.38
N PHE A 157 8.13 -6.21 -12.00
CA PHE A 157 7.98 -5.12 -11.04
C PHE A 157 7.55 -5.63 -9.66
N ALA A 158 8.16 -5.08 -8.61
CA ALA A 158 7.73 -5.26 -7.23
C ALA A 158 6.85 -4.08 -6.81
N ARG A 159 5.54 -4.28 -6.71
CA ARG A 159 4.62 -3.29 -6.15
C ARG A 159 4.61 -3.41 -4.63
N LEU A 160 5.19 -2.42 -3.93
CA LEU A 160 5.27 -2.42 -2.46
C LEU A 160 4.01 -1.78 -1.86
N TRP A 161 3.38 -2.46 -0.89
CA TRP A 161 2.10 -2.02 -0.31
C TRP A 161 2.02 -2.30 1.20
N GLY A 162 1.02 -1.70 1.85
CA GLY A 162 0.58 -2.05 3.21
C GLY A 162 1.64 -1.89 4.29
N ALA A 163 2.59 -0.94 4.13
CA ALA A 163 3.59 -0.72 5.17
C ALA A 163 2.98 -0.06 6.40
N ALA A 164 3.12 -0.69 7.55
CA ALA A 164 2.65 -0.23 8.85
C ALA A 164 3.79 -0.26 9.86
N THR A 165 3.89 0.77 10.70
CA THR A 165 4.82 0.84 11.82
C THR A 165 4.08 1.38 13.03
N LEU A 166 4.16 0.70 14.16
CA LEU A 166 3.56 1.15 15.42
C LEU A 166 4.06 2.56 15.77
N GLU A 167 3.16 3.42 16.18
CA GLU A 167 3.42 4.85 16.32
C GLU A 167 4.57 5.15 17.30
N HIS A 168 4.57 4.50 18.45
CA HIS A 168 5.53 4.73 19.53
C HIS A 168 6.98 4.34 19.21
N VAL A 169 7.22 3.65 18.08
CA VAL A 169 8.55 3.24 17.61
C VAL A 169 8.94 3.82 16.26
N ARG A 170 8.14 4.75 15.72
CA ARG A 170 8.50 5.44 14.47
C ARG A 170 9.82 6.20 14.63
N GLY A 171 10.53 6.40 13.52
CA GLY A 171 11.85 7.06 13.52
C GLY A 171 13.03 6.16 13.93
N ARG A 172 12.80 4.96 14.45
CA ARG A 172 13.84 4.03 14.94
C ARG A 172 14.36 3.04 13.88
N GLY A 173 13.95 3.16 12.63
CA GLY A 173 14.46 2.36 11.51
C GLY A 173 13.68 1.09 11.16
N ALA A 174 12.61 0.74 11.89
CA ALA A 174 11.80 -0.45 11.59
C ALA A 174 11.25 -0.47 10.16
N TYR A 175 10.75 0.67 9.65
CA TYR A 175 10.30 0.77 8.25
C TYR A 175 11.46 0.55 7.26
N ARG A 176 12.69 1.01 7.59
CA ARG A 176 13.86 0.78 6.73
C ARG A 176 14.19 -0.71 6.64
N ALA A 177 14.07 -1.45 7.74
CA ALA A 177 14.24 -2.90 7.74
C ALA A 177 13.17 -3.60 6.88
N VAL A 178 11.88 -3.21 7.00
CA VAL A 178 10.81 -3.70 6.13
C VAL A 178 11.09 -3.39 4.67
N LEU A 179 11.54 -2.18 4.35
CA LEU A 179 11.83 -1.79 2.97
C LEU A 179 12.98 -2.62 2.39
N ALA A 180 14.08 -2.76 3.13
CA ALA A 180 15.24 -3.55 2.71
C ALA A 180 14.86 -5.02 2.45
N GLU A 181 14.13 -5.65 3.36
CA GLU A 181 13.74 -7.05 3.20
C GLU A 181 12.73 -7.25 2.07
N ARG A 182 11.78 -6.30 1.86
CA ARG A 182 10.89 -6.35 0.68
C ARG A 182 11.67 -6.30 -0.62
N LEU A 183 12.68 -5.42 -0.74
CA LEU A 183 13.51 -5.36 -1.94
C LEU A 183 14.32 -6.65 -2.12
N ARG A 184 14.90 -7.18 -1.05
CA ARG A 184 15.66 -8.44 -1.09
C ARG A 184 14.79 -9.60 -1.56
N VAL A 185 13.61 -9.81 -0.98
CA VAL A 185 12.71 -10.89 -1.38
C VAL A 185 12.14 -10.66 -2.78
N SER A 186 11.83 -9.41 -3.16
CA SER A 186 11.37 -9.10 -4.52
C SER A 186 12.40 -9.44 -5.57
N ALA A 187 13.68 -9.12 -5.34
CA ALA A 187 14.78 -9.52 -6.23
C ALA A 187 14.89 -11.05 -6.34
N SER A 188 14.78 -11.78 -5.23
CA SER A 188 14.80 -13.25 -5.25
C SER A 188 13.62 -13.88 -5.99
N LEU A 189 12.50 -13.15 -6.14
CA LEU A 189 11.33 -13.52 -6.91
C LEU A 189 11.35 -12.97 -8.36
N GLY A 190 12.48 -12.44 -8.80
CA GLY A 190 12.69 -12.00 -10.18
C GLY A 190 12.25 -10.58 -10.52
N ALA A 191 11.94 -9.74 -9.52
CA ALA A 191 11.66 -8.34 -9.78
C ALA A 191 12.95 -7.52 -9.94
N GLU A 192 12.97 -6.62 -10.91
CA GLU A 192 14.09 -5.72 -11.21
C GLU A 192 13.83 -4.29 -10.70
N THR A 193 12.58 -3.87 -10.65
CA THR A 193 12.17 -2.51 -10.27
C THR A 193 11.10 -2.55 -9.18
N ALA A 194 11.31 -1.74 -8.14
CA ALA A 194 10.33 -1.54 -7.08
C ALA A 194 9.50 -0.30 -7.34
N LEU A 195 8.17 -0.43 -7.16
CA LEU A 195 7.18 0.64 -7.24
C LEU A 195 6.53 0.82 -5.87
N VAL A 196 6.39 2.06 -5.40
CA VAL A 196 5.77 2.33 -4.09
C VAL A 196 5.09 3.69 -4.06
N LYS A 197 3.98 3.78 -3.33
CA LYS A 197 3.35 5.04 -2.98
C LYS A 197 3.75 5.42 -1.56
N GLY A 198 4.32 6.62 -1.39
CA GLY A 198 4.78 7.15 -0.12
C GLY A 198 3.99 8.38 0.31
N ARG A 199 3.60 8.46 1.58
CA ARG A 199 3.04 9.69 2.13
C ARG A 199 4.13 10.75 2.17
N THR A 200 3.83 11.94 1.64
CA THR A 200 4.79 13.06 1.48
C THR A 200 5.48 13.44 2.79
N ALA A 201 4.72 13.48 3.90
CA ALA A 201 5.24 13.89 5.20
C ALA A 201 6.04 12.80 5.96
N THR A 202 5.96 11.53 5.57
CA THR A 202 6.53 10.44 6.39
C THR A 202 7.43 9.48 5.62
N SER A 203 6.88 8.71 4.70
CA SER A 203 7.63 7.68 3.97
C SER A 203 8.40 8.22 2.76
N ALA A 204 7.92 9.26 2.10
CA ALA A 204 8.59 9.83 0.92
C ALA A 204 10.05 10.23 1.20
N PRO A 205 10.40 10.97 2.27
CA PRO A 205 11.80 11.30 2.55
C PRO A 205 12.69 10.08 2.83
N ILE A 206 12.13 8.96 3.27
CA ILE A 206 12.87 7.72 3.48
C ILE A 206 13.14 7.05 2.13
N LEU A 207 12.16 7.03 1.25
CA LEU A 207 12.26 6.46 -0.10
C LEU A 207 13.29 7.23 -0.95
N GLU A 208 13.26 8.55 -0.92
CA GLU A 208 14.25 9.39 -1.62
C GLU A 208 15.67 9.10 -1.16
N ARG A 209 15.90 9.01 0.17
CA ARG A 209 17.22 8.64 0.72
C ARG A 209 17.64 7.22 0.39
N ALA A 210 16.67 6.33 0.13
CA ALA A 210 16.94 4.96 -0.32
C ALA A 210 17.21 4.85 -1.82
N GLY A 211 17.18 5.96 -2.58
CA GLY A 211 17.47 5.99 -4.01
C GLY A 211 16.25 5.90 -4.92
N PHE A 212 15.04 5.99 -4.35
CA PHE A 212 13.84 6.01 -5.16
C PHE A 212 13.65 7.36 -5.83
N THR A 213 13.31 7.33 -7.11
CA THR A 213 12.96 8.52 -7.91
C THR A 213 11.46 8.79 -7.80
N HIS A 214 11.10 10.06 -7.58
CA HIS A 214 9.73 10.54 -7.57
C HIS A 214 9.23 10.75 -9.01
N TYR A 215 8.07 10.19 -9.34
CA TYR A 215 7.46 10.22 -10.69
C TYR A 215 6.14 11.00 -10.75
N GLY A 216 5.72 11.59 -9.65
CA GLY A 216 4.50 12.38 -9.58
C GLY A 216 3.65 12.04 -8.37
N ASP A 217 2.51 12.71 -8.27
CA ASP A 217 1.62 12.58 -7.12
C ASP A 217 0.25 12.03 -7.54
N GLU A 218 -0.29 11.14 -6.73
CA GLU A 218 -1.69 10.81 -6.77
C GLU A 218 -2.44 11.55 -5.67
N ARG A 219 -3.58 12.11 -6.02
CA ARG A 219 -4.48 12.81 -5.10
C ARG A 219 -5.77 12.05 -4.89
N GLY A 220 -6.12 11.85 -3.63
CA GLY A 220 -7.35 11.20 -3.21
C GLY A 220 -8.46 12.22 -2.95
N TYR A 221 -9.63 11.95 -3.47
CA TYR A 221 -10.83 12.75 -3.30
C TYR A 221 -11.95 11.92 -2.70
N ARG A 222 -12.79 12.55 -1.89
CA ARG A 222 -14.01 12.00 -1.33
C ARG A 222 -15.20 12.72 -1.93
N LEU A 223 -16.13 11.99 -2.53
CA LEU A 223 -17.35 12.50 -3.14
C LEU A 223 -18.57 11.80 -2.53
N GLY A 224 -19.52 12.58 -2.00
CA GLY A 224 -20.84 12.08 -1.64
C GLY A 224 -21.66 11.76 -2.89
N VAL A 225 -22.38 10.62 -2.91
CA VAL A 225 -23.11 10.13 -4.08
C VAL A 225 -24.53 9.72 -3.77
#